data_9aae24dcfadef0753af4fbfc572aeda3
#
_entry.id   9aae24dcfadef0753af4fbfc572aeda3
#
_cell.length_a   1.000
_cell.length_b   1.000
_cell.length_c   1.000
_cell.angle_alpha   90.00
_cell.angle_beta   90.00
_cell.angle_gamma   90.00
#
_symmetry.space_group_name_H-M   'P 1'
#
loop_
_entity.id
_entity.type
_entity.pdbx_description
1 polymer ?
#
loop_
_entity_poly.entity_id
_entity_poly.type
_entity_poly.pdbx_seq_one_letter_code
_entity_poly.pdbx_strand_id
1 'polypeptide(L)' 'MKLIFQNSRGEEIVIAEPQDKKEAVKEINKFLDDHNYKSYYMNVCEDDNGRLRIDVGSWSEFFYIEYMSLEEWAK' A
#
# COMPACT_ATOMS: atom_id res chain seq x y z
N MET A 1 -3.14 -4.67 -11.39
CA MET A 1 -3.38 -3.61 -10.39
C MET A 1 -2.12 -2.79 -10.18
N LYS A 2 -2.25 -1.60 -9.66
CA LYS A 2 -1.10 -0.73 -9.40
C LYS A 2 -0.92 -0.55 -7.90
N LEU A 3 0.31 -0.72 -7.44
CA LEU A 3 0.70 -0.43 -6.06
C LEU A 3 1.43 0.91 -6.06
N ILE A 4 0.90 1.86 -5.28
CA ILE A 4 1.37 3.24 -5.26
C ILE A 4 1.89 3.55 -3.87
N PHE A 5 3.02 4.23 -3.79
CA PHE A 5 3.54 4.78 -2.55
C PHE A 5 3.34 6.30 -2.55
N GLN A 6 2.72 6.82 -1.48
CA GLN A 6 2.59 8.25 -1.27
C GLN A 6 3.59 8.68 -0.20
N ASN A 7 4.48 9.60 -0.55
CA ASN A 7 5.48 10.10 0.38
C ASN A 7 4.91 11.19 1.29
N SER A 8 5.73 11.69 2.20
CA SER A 8 5.30 12.68 3.20
C SER A 8 4.88 14.03 2.61
N ARG A 9 5.22 14.28 1.35
CA ARG A 9 4.82 15.51 0.65
C ARG A 9 3.55 15.31 -0.17
N GLY A 10 2.95 14.13 -0.11
CA GLY A 10 1.74 13.81 -0.87
C GLY A 10 2.00 13.37 -2.30
N GLU A 11 3.25 13.20 -2.69
CA GLU A 11 3.58 12.75 -4.03
C GLU A 11 3.35 11.24 -4.14
N GLU A 12 2.74 10.80 -5.24
CA GLU A 12 2.40 9.41 -5.48
C GLU A 12 3.29 8.82 -6.57
N ILE A 13 3.84 7.65 -6.30
CA ILE A 13 4.72 6.94 -7.22
C ILE A 13 4.25 5.50 -7.35
N VAL A 14 4.07 5.03 -8.58
CA VAL A 14 3.77 3.62 -8.82
C VAL A 14 5.05 2.82 -8.60
N ILE A 15 5.07 1.94 -7.61
CA ILE A 15 6.26 1.18 -7.26
C ILE A 15 6.23 -0.26 -7.76
N ALA A 16 5.05 -0.78 -8.09
CA ALA A 16 4.90 -2.14 -8.58
C ALA A 16 3.54 -2.32 -9.25
N GLU A 17 3.40 -3.41 -10.00
CA GLU A 17 2.14 -3.82 -10.60
C GLU A 17 1.87 -5.28 -10.20
N PRO A 18 1.53 -5.54 -8.93
CA PRO A 18 1.30 -6.90 -8.46
C PRO A 18 0.08 -7.52 -9.13
N GLN A 19 0.06 -8.84 -9.25
CA GLN A 19 -1.04 -9.56 -9.86
C GLN A 19 -2.11 -9.94 -8.86
N ASP A 20 -1.76 -10.02 -7.58
CA ASP A 20 -2.68 -10.42 -6.52
C ASP A 20 -2.25 -9.82 -5.18
N LYS A 21 -3.05 -10.06 -4.15
CA LYS A 21 -2.78 -9.57 -2.80
C LYS A 21 -1.43 -10.07 -2.27
N LYS A 22 -1.10 -11.32 -2.52
CA LYS A 22 0.13 -11.92 -2.02
C LYS A 22 1.35 -11.18 -2.55
N GLU A 23 1.36 -10.89 -3.84
CA GLU A 23 2.44 -10.11 -4.45
C GLU A 23 2.45 -8.67 -3.94
N ALA A 24 1.27 -8.07 -3.74
CA ALA A 24 1.18 -6.71 -3.22
C ALA A 24 1.79 -6.62 -1.83
N VAL A 25 1.44 -7.54 -0.94
CA VAL A 25 1.99 -7.58 0.42
C VAL A 25 3.50 -7.78 0.39
N LYS A 26 3.98 -8.65 -0.47
CA LYS A 26 5.41 -8.90 -0.62
C LYS A 26 6.15 -7.62 -1.05
N GLU A 27 5.60 -6.90 -2.01
CA GLU A 27 6.22 -5.66 -2.50
C GLU A 27 6.21 -4.56 -1.44
N ILE A 28 5.12 -4.47 -0.66
CA ILE A 28 5.05 -3.49 0.44
C ILE A 28 6.11 -3.81 1.49
N ASN A 29 6.20 -5.07 1.90
CA ASN A 29 7.19 -5.49 2.90
C ASN A 29 8.61 -5.21 2.43
N LYS A 30 8.89 -5.52 1.18
CA LYS A 30 10.21 -5.26 0.59
C LYS A 30 10.53 -3.77 0.60
N PHE A 31 9.58 -2.94 0.21
CA PHE A 31 9.75 -1.49 0.20
C PHE A 31 10.04 -0.96 1.61
N LEU A 32 9.27 -1.43 2.59
CA LEU A 32 9.45 -1.00 3.97
C LEU A 32 10.80 -1.43 4.53
N ASP A 33 11.22 -2.65 4.23
CA ASP A 33 12.52 -3.15 4.66
C ASP A 33 13.67 -2.35 4.03
N ASP A 34 13.55 -2.03 2.74
CA ASP A 34 14.55 -1.26 2.01
C ASP A 34 14.67 0.17 2.54
N HIS A 35 13.60 0.69 3.15
CA HIS A 35 13.57 2.04 3.70
C HIS A 35 13.75 2.07 5.23
N ASN A 36 14.24 0.97 5.80
CA ASN A 36 14.60 0.88 7.22
C ASN A 36 13.43 1.04 8.21
N TYR A 37 12.24 0.66 7.80
CA TYR A 37 11.12 0.59 8.73
C TYR A 37 11.35 -0.61 9.66
N LYS A 38 11.51 -0.36 10.94
CA LYS A 38 11.84 -1.42 11.91
C LYS A 38 10.62 -2.12 12.46
N SER A 39 9.50 -1.43 12.51
CA SER A 39 8.27 -1.96 13.04
C SER A 39 7.11 -1.33 12.27
N TYR A 40 6.24 -2.15 11.72
CA TYR A 40 5.11 -1.65 10.97
C TYR A 40 3.95 -2.66 11.03
N TYR A 41 2.78 -2.17 10.67
CA TYR A 41 1.58 -2.98 10.53
C TYR A 41 0.92 -2.62 9.21
N MET A 42 -0.15 -3.34 8.86
CA MET A 42 -0.94 -3.00 7.68
C MET A 42 -2.40 -2.88 8.10
N ASN A 43 -2.93 -1.69 7.96
CA ASN A 43 -4.33 -1.40 8.22
C ASN A 43 -4.95 -0.91 6.92
N VAL A 44 -5.93 -1.64 6.40
CA VAL A 44 -6.44 -1.43 5.06
C VAL A 44 -7.86 -0.89 5.11
N CYS A 45 -8.11 0.16 4.35
CA CYS A 45 -9.46 0.72 4.20
C CYS A 45 -9.65 1.23 2.78
N GLU A 46 -10.90 1.46 2.38
CA GLU A 46 -11.17 2.10 1.11
C GLU A 46 -11.08 3.61 1.28
N ASP A 47 -10.45 4.28 0.32
CA ASP A 47 -10.41 5.73 0.32
C ASP A 47 -11.58 6.29 -0.50
N ASP A 48 -11.70 7.62 -0.53
CA ASP A 48 -12.80 8.30 -1.22
C ASP A 48 -12.76 8.13 -2.74
N ASN A 49 -11.64 7.72 -3.28
CA ASN A 49 -11.44 7.54 -4.71
C ASN A 49 -11.62 6.09 -5.17
N GLY A 50 -12.07 5.22 -4.27
CA GLY A 50 -12.29 3.81 -4.60
C GLY A 50 -11.03 2.97 -4.63
N ARG A 51 -9.93 3.50 -4.12
CA ARG A 51 -8.68 2.75 -3.97
C ARG A 51 -8.60 2.15 -2.57
N LEU A 52 -7.78 1.14 -2.39
CA LEU A 52 -7.43 0.69 -1.04
C LEU A 52 -6.28 1.54 -0.52
N ARG A 53 -6.44 2.07 0.68
CA ARG A 53 -5.38 2.77 1.38
C ARG A 53 -4.81 1.86 2.45
N ILE A 54 -3.49 1.72 2.45
CA ILE A 54 -2.79 0.88 3.41
C ILE A 54 -1.95 1.76 4.31
N ASP A 55 -2.32 1.77 5.59
CA ASP A 55 -1.63 2.50 6.63
C ASP A 55 -0.63 1.54 7.29
N VAL A 56 0.63 1.92 7.30
CA VAL A 56 1.70 1.10 7.87
C VAL A 56 2.27 1.68 9.17
N GLY A 57 1.57 2.65 9.74
CA GLY A 57 1.99 3.28 10.98
C GLY A 57 2.73 4.60 10.81
N SER A 58 2.89 5.06 9.58
CA SER A 58 3.47 6.36 9.31
C SER A 58 2.40 7.45 9.43
N TRP A 59 2.81 8.64 9.87
CA TRP A 59 1.91 9.78 9.96
C TRP A 59 1.49 10.33 8.61
N SER A 60 2.35 10.20 7.61
CA SER A 60 2.20 10.94 6.35
C SER A 60 2.47 10.10 5.11
N GLU A 61 2.90 8.86 5.28
CA GLU A 61 3.25 7.98 4.17
C GLU A 61 2.29 6.80 4.13
N PHE A 62 1.76 6.52 2.95
CA PHE A 62 0.74 5.50 2.76
C PHE A 62 1.00 4.74 1.47
N PHE A 63 0.41 3.55 1.38
CA PHE A 63 0.34 2.83 0.12
C PHE A 63 -1.09 2.84 -0.38
N TYR A 64 -1.25 2.78 -1.69
CA TYR A 64 -2.56 2.65 -2.33
C TYR A 64 -2.53 1.53 -3.33
N ILE A 65 -3.63 0.81 -3.44
CA ILE A 65 -3.80 -0.21 -4.47
C ILE A 65 -5.01 0.16 -5.32
N GLU A 66 -4.79 0.33 -6.62
CA GLU A 66 -5.86 0.55 -7.59
C GLU A 66 -6.35 -0.77 -8.12
N TYR A 67 -7.63 -0.83 -8.42
CA TYR A 67 -8.30 -1.98 -9.05
C TYR A 67 -8.40 -3.21 -8.16
N MET A 68 -8.47 -3.01 -6.85
CA MET A 68 -8.80 -4.09 -5.91
C MET A 68 -9.79 -3.56 -4.89
N SER A 69 -10.82 -4.33 -4.59
CA SER A 69 -11.81 -3.96 -3.57
C SER A 69 -11.36 -4.43 -2.19
N LEU A 70 -11.96 -3.84 -1.16
CA LEU A 70 -11.71 -4.28 0.21
C LEU A 70 -12.16 -5.73 0.41
N GLU A 71 -13.24 -6.13 -0.24
CA GLU A 71 -13.73 -7.50 -0.18
C GLU A 71 -12.70 -8.48 -0.75
N GLU A 72 -12.08 -8.14 -1.87
CA GLU A 72 -11.03 -8.97 -2.46
C GLU A 72 -9.80 -9.05 -1.56
N TRP A 73 -9.45 -7.93 -0.94
CA TRP A 73 -8.33 -7.91 -0.01
C TRP A 73 -8.56 -8.80 1.21
N ALA A 74 -9.80 -8.85 1.69
CA ALA A 74 -10.15 -9.59 2.90
C ALA A 74 -10.19 -11.11 2.71
N LYS A 75 -10.12 -11.59 1.47
CA LYS A 75 -10.11 -13.03 1.19
C LYS A 75 -8.74 -13.69 1.47
#